data_10735e03dadf1c492e5a227ad2c9683e
#
_entry.id   10735e03dadf1c492e5a227ad2c9683e
#
_cell.length_a   1.000
_cell.length_b   1.000
_cell.length_c   1.000
_cell.angle_alpha   90.00
_cell.angle_beta   90.00
_cell.angle_gamma   90.00
#
_symmetry.space_group_name_H-M   'P 1'
#
loop_
_entity.id
_entity.type
_entity.pdbx_description
1 polymer ?
#
loop_
_entity_poly.entity_id
_entity_poly.type
_entity_poly.pdbx_seq_one_letter_code
_entity_poly.pdbx_strand_id
1 'polypeptide(L)'
;MNCFRNTFRLTYTAAFIAMMLLWHVAFYMPVATAQSNKASILNSGKNKNIAQRKVDLQAEAKLLRIYQLIGQGQSRQALLESEQLLKLQPNFQLAQLVHGDLLSSFVRPVNMPGDLPKSTALASSASPEALKELREESMLRLKALREKPPANSIPSQFLALAERNKHAIAVDTSRSRLYLFENSSNGVKLIADYYISVGKLGVEKSLEGDQRTPLGVYYVTGSLRPT
;
A
#
# COMPACT_ATOMS: atom_id res chain seq x y z
N MET A 1 -85.74 14.18 33.80
CA MET A 1 -84.47 13.66 34.37
C MET A 1 -84.00 12.56 33.46
N ASN A 2 -83.09 12.80 32.61
CA ASN A 2 -82.16 11.90 31.88
C ASN A 2 -81.73 12.52 30.56
N CYS A 3 -80.82 13.49 30.63
CA CYS A 3 -80.21 14.05 29.42
C CYS A 3 -78.76 14.50 29.62
N PHE A 4 -77.97 13.86 30.49
CA PHE A 4 -76.62 14.28 30.78
C PHE A 4 -75.60 13.13 30.78
N ARG A 5 -75.89 11.99 30.20
CA ARG A 5 -75.03 10.80 30.35
C ARG A 5 -74.35 10.33 29.05
N ASN A 6 -74.66 10.93 27.90
CA ASN A 6 -74.15 10.43 26.62
C ASN A 6 -73.10 11.28 25.94
N THR A 7 -72.81 12.49 26.45
CA THR A 7 -71.80 13.38 25.82
C THR A 7 -70.36 13.14 26.31
N PHE A 8 -70.19 12.47 27.44
CA PHE A 8 -68.84 12.21 27.99
C PHE A 8 -68.15 10.96 27.42
N ARG A 9 -68.85 10.03 26.81
CA ARG A 9 -68.25 8.80 26.23
C ARG A 9 -67.75 8.95 24.83
N LEU A 10 -68.17 9.98 24.07
CA LEU A 10 -67.69 10.20 22.70
C LEU A 10 -66.37 10.94 22.62
N THR A 11 -66.03 11.73 23.63
CA THR A 11 -64.76 12.52 23.64
C THR A 11 -63.54 11.68 24.00
N TYR A 12 -63.71 10.63 24.83
CA TYR A 12 -62.59 9.74 25.19
C TYR A 12 -62.21 8.75 24.07
N THR A 13 -63.19 8.29 23.28
CA THR A 13 -62.91 7.37 22.16
C THR A 13 -62.21 8.06 21.00
N ALA A 14 -62.53 9.33 20.72
CA ALA A 14 -61.83 10.11 19.69
C ALA A 14 -60.41 10.45 20.07
N ALA A 15 -60.16 10.74 21.35
CA ALA A 15 -58.80 11.04 21.86
C ALA A 15 -57.90 9.79 21.86
N PHE A 16 -58.47 8.61 22.18
CA PHE A 16 -57.73 7.34 22.17
C PHE A 16 -57.38 6.86 20.75
N ILE A 17 -58.26 7.08 19.77
CA ILE A 17 -58.01 6.72 18.38
C ILE A 17 -56.94 7.68 17.78
N ALA A 18 -57.00 8.96 18.09
CA ALA A 18 -55.98 9.93 17.63
C ALA A 18 -54.58 9.64 18.25
N MET A 19 -54.52 9.22 19.50
CA MET A 19 -53.26 8.88 20.18
C MET A 19 -52.69 7.54 19.69
N MET A 20 -53.51 6.54 19.33
CA MET A 20 -53.07 5.30 18.73
C MET A 20 -52.56 5.50 17.26
N LEU A 21 -53.19 6.40 16.51
CA LEU A 21 -52.72 6.72 15.15
C LEU A 21 -51.41 7.51 15.17
N LEU A 22 -51.16 8.39 16.12
CA LEU A 22 -49.88 9.06 16.31
C LEU A 22 -48.75 8.10 16.74
N TRP A 23 -49.07 7.04 17.51
CA TRP A 23 -48.04 6.07 17.89
C TRP A 23 -47.69 5.10 16.75
N HIS A 24 -48.61 4.83 15.82
CA HIS A 24 -48.31 4.02 14.63
C HIS A 24 -47.48 4.77 13.59
N VAL A 25 -47.56 6.10 13.49
CA VAL A 25 -46.73 6.93 12.60
C VAL A 25 -45.30 7.07 13.15
N ALA A 26 -45.10 7.07 14.46
CA ALA A 26 -43.76 7.14 15.07
C ALA A 26 -42.96 5.81 14.94
N PHE A 27 -43.62 4.67 14.71
CA PHE A 27 -42.96 3.36 14.58
C PHE A 27 -42.62 2.98 13.11
N TYR A 28 -43.13 3.74 12.14
CA TYR A 28 -42.79 3.58 10.71
C TYR A 28 -41.82 4.66 10.20
N MET A 29 -40.81 5.00 10.99
CA MET A 29 -39.64 5.70 10.44
C MET A 29 -38.79 4.67 9.69
N PRO A 30 -38.53 4.83 8.39
CA PRO A 30 -37.78 3.84 7.64
C PRO A 30 -36.35 3.76 8.15
N VAL A 31 -35.96 2.57 8.57
CA VAL A 31 -34.56 2.18 8.87
C VAL A 31 -33.64 2.35 7.64
N ALA A 32 -34.19 2.80 6.51
CA ALA A 32 -33.49 2.94 5.23
C ALA A 32 -32.39 4.03 5.21
N THR A 33 -32.45 5.05 6.10
CA THR A 33 -31.46 6.14 6.08
C THR A 33 -30.13 5.78 6.75
N ALA A 34 -30.12 4.85 7.69
CA ALA A 34 -28.88 4.44 8.36
C ALA A 34 -28.02 3.48 7.51
N GLN A 35 -28.63 2.68 6.65
CA GLN A 35 -27.89 1.80 5.72
C GLN A 35 -27.31 2.54 4.51
N SER A 36 -28.01 3.57 4.01
CA SER A 36 -27.51 4.39 2.91
C SER A 36 -26.26 5.19 3.31
N ASN A 37 -26.24 5.75 4.51
CA ASN A 37 -25.08 6.49 5.00
C ASN A 37 -23.86 5.58 5.32
N LYS A 38 -24.07 4.36 5.83
CA LYS A 38 -22.97 3.40 6.01
C LYS A 38 -22.37 2.93 4.69
N ALA A 39 -23.19 2.66 3.67
CA ALA A 39 -22.71 2.25 2.36
C ALA A 39 -21.96 3.38 1.63
N SER A 40 -22.40 4.63 1.76
CA SER A 40 -21.72 5.79 1.16
C SER A 40 -20.39 6.10 1.86
N ILE A 41 -20.30 5.98 3.17
CA ILE A 41 -19.06 6.16 3.94
C ILE A 41 -18.06 5.04 3.62
N LEU A 42 -18.52 3.78 3.54
CA LEU A 42 -17.70 2.63 3.14
C LEU A 42 -17.18 2.75 1.70
N ASN A 43 -18.01 3.20 0.75
CA ASN A 43 -17.58 3.43 -0.63
C ASN A 43 -16.63 4.63 -0.76
N SER A 44 -16.82 5.69 0.00
CA SER A 44 -15.91 6.84 0.04
C SER A 44 -14.53 6.45 0.60
N GLY A 45 -14.48 5.66 1.67
CA GLY A 45 -13.24 5.13 2.23
C GLY A 45 -12.52 4.19 1.26
N LYS A 46 -13.25 3.34 0.56
CA LYS A 46 -12.73 2.39 -0.43
C LYS A 46 -12.11 3.10 -1.65
N ASN A 47 -12.77 4.13 -2.16
CA ASN A 47 -12.26 4.94 -3.27
C ASN A 47 -11.01 5.75 -2.86
N LYS A 48 -10.97 6.28 -1.63
CA LYS A 48 -9.79 6.95 -1.08
C LYS A 48 -8.58 6.02 -0.98
N ASN A 49 -8.80 4.79 -0.49
CA ASN A 49 -7.73 3.79 -0.39
C ASN A 49 -7.19 3.34 -1.76
N ILE A 50 -8.06 3.20 -2.77
CA ILE A 50 -7.65 2.85 -4.13
C ILE A 50 -6.86 4.01 -4.78
N ALA A 51 -7.31 5.24 -4.59
CA ALA A 51 -6.61 6.41 -5.10
C ALA A 51 -5.23 6.57 -4.43
N GLN A 52 -5.13 6.41 -3.11
CA GLN A 52 -3.87 6.46 -2.39
C GLN A 52 -2.91 5.38 -2.85
N ARG A 53 -3.35 4.12 -2.99
CA ARG A 53 -2.51 3.03 -3.52
C ARG A 53 -1.98 3.32 -4.92
N LYS A 54 -2.77 3.95 -5.80
CA LYS A 54 -2.28 4.36 -7.13
C LYS A 54 -1.19 5.40 -7.04
N VAL A 55 -1.33 6.37 -6.15
CA VAL A 55 -0.32 7.41 -5.90
C VAL A 55 0.96 6.78 -5.34
N ASP A 56 0.84 5.85 -4.38
CA ASP A 56 1.99 5.17 -3.79
C ASP A 56 2.74 4.31 -4.82
N LEU A 57 2.02 3.56 -5.67
CA LEU A 57 2.62 2.79 -6.76
C LEU A 57 3.33 3.68 -7.79
N GLN A 58 2.75 4.84 -8.12
CA GLN A 58 3.39 5.81 -9.01
C GLN A 58 4.65 6.41 -8.39
N ALA A 59 4.62 6.72 -7.10
CA ALA A 59 5.78 7.23 -6.39
C ALA A 59 6.92 6.20 -6.35
N GLU A 60 6.60 4.95 -6.09
CA GLU A 60 7.57 3.85 -6.11
C GLU A 60 8.19 3.65 -7.50
N ALA A 61 7.37 3.66 -8.55
CA ALA A 61 7.85 3.54 -9.92
C ALA A 61 8.79 4.71 -10.31
N LYS A 62 8.46 5.95 -9.88
CA LYS A 62 9.31 7.11 -10.07
C LYS A 62 10.62 6.98 -9.29
N LEU A 63 10.59 6.53 -8.06
CA LEU A 63 11.80 6.31 -7.27
C LEU A 63 12.73 5.28 -7.93
N LEU A 64 12.18 4.18 -8.42
CA LEU A 64 12.95 3.19 -9.19
C LEU A 64 13.59 3.79 -10.44
N ARG A 65 12.86 4.65 -11.16
CA ARG A 65 13.38 5.36 -12.32
C ARG A 65 14.54 6.28 -11.95
N ILE A 66 14.44 7.00 -10.83
CA ILE A 66 15.51 7.86 -10.31
C ILE A 66 16.79 7.04 -10.05
N TYR A 67 16.66 5.88 -9.38
CA TYR A 67 17.80 5.00 -9.14
C TYR A 67 18.42 4.45 -10.44
N GLN A 68 17.60 4.14 -11.46
CA GLN A 68 18.09 3.74 -12.77
C GLN A 68 18.92 4.86 -13.43
N LEU A 69 18.43 6.09 -13.39
CA LEU A 69 19.13 7.26 -13.93
C LEU A 69 20.46 7.52 -13.21
N ILE A 70 20.48 7.37 -11.87
CA ILE A 70 21.72 7.45 -11.08
C ILE A 70 22.71 6.38 -11.53
N GLY A 71 22.26 5.13 -11.69
CA GLY A 71 23.09 4.03 -12.15
C GLY A 71 23.64 4.22 -13.57
N GLN A 72 22.96 5.01 -14.41
CA GLN A 72 23.36 5.38 -15.76
C GLN A 72 24.25 6.66 -15.82
N GLY A 73 24.55 7.28 -14.67
CA GLY A 73 25.31 8.54 -14.60
C GLY A 73 24.50 9.78 -15.02
N GLN A 74 23.18 9.66 -15.20
CA GLN A 74 22.29 10.75 -15.65
C GLN A 74 21.80 11.60 -14.46
N SER A 75 22.73 12.14 -13.66
CA SER A 75 22.43 12.81 -12.39
C SER A 75 21.51 14.02 -12.52
N ARG A 76 21.62 14.81 -13.62
CA ARG A 76 20.73 15.97 -13.84
C ARG A 76 19.29 15.54 -14.07
N GLN A 77 19.06 14.48 -14.84
CA GLN A 77 17.74 13.96 -15.11
C GLN A 77 17.16 13.29 -13.84
N ALA A 78 17.99 12.55 -13.09
CA ALA A 78 17.60 12.00 -11.81
C ALA A 78 17.14 13.08 -10.82
N LEU A 79 17.82 14.23 -10.78
CA LEU A 79 17.45 15.36 -9.94
C LEU A 79 16.07 15.91 -10.33
N LEU A 80 15.82 16.16 -11.61
CA LEU A 80 14.51 16.65 -12.09
C LEU A 80 13.37 15.67 -11.75
N GLU A 81 13.58 14.37 -11.93
CA GLU A 81 12.60 13.35 -11.56
C GLU A 81 12.37 13.30 -10.04
N SER A 82 13.42 13.49 -9.23
CA SER A 82 13.29 13.52 -7.77
C SER A 82 12.51 14.75 -7.27
N GLU A 83 12.69 15.91 -7.90
CA GLU A 83 11.88 17.10 -7.64
C GLU A 83 10.41 16.88 -7.96
N GLN A 84 10.10 16.24 -9.09
CA GLN A 84 8.73 15.90 -9.45
C GLN A 84 8.11 14.90 -8.46
N LEU A 85 8.87 13.92 -8.00
CA LEU A 85 8.41 12.97 -7.00
C LEU A 85 8.09 13.67 -5.67
N LEU A 86 8.94 14.59 -5.22
CA LEU A 86 8.70 15.36 -4.00
C LEU A 86 7.53 16.33 -4.10
N LYS A 87 7.22 16.85 -5.29
CA LYS A 87 5.98 17.62 -5.51
C LYS A 87 4.73 16.76 -5.37
N LEU A 88 4.79 15.49 -5.77
CA LEU A 88 3.67 14.54 -5.63
C LEU A 88 3.54 14.00 -4.21
N GLN A 89 4.67 13.70 -3.57
CA GLN A 89 4.73 13.15 -2.22
C GLN A 89 5.83 13.84 -1.39
N PRO A 90 5.55 15.01 -0.81
CA PRO A 90 6.54 15.78 -0.06
C PRO A 90 7.12 15.03 1.14
N ASN A 91 6.33 14.15 1.77
CA ASN A 91 6.70 13.41 2.97
C ASN A 91 7.39 12.06 2.69
N PHE A 92 7.74 11.78 1.43
CA PHE A 92 8.42 10.54 1.08
C PHE A 92 9.90 10.63 1.46
N GLN A 93 10.26 10.18 2.66
CA GLN A 93 11.59 10.33 3.26
C GLN A 93 12.71 9.77 2.38
N LEU A 94 12.50 8.62 1.74
CA LEU A 94 13.50 8.03 0.85
C LEU A 94 13.74 8.88 -0.40
N ALA A 95 12.70 9.50 -0.94
CA ALA A 95 12.84 10.45 -2.04
C ALA A 95 13.58 11.73 -1.60
N GLN A 96 13.31 12.24 -0.38
CA GLN A 96 14.04 13.36 0.20
C GLN A 96 15.54 13.06 0.37
N LEU A 97 15.86 11.84 0.82
CA LEU A 97 17.26 11.40 0.96
C LEU A 97 17.97 11.38 -0.38
N VAL A 98 17.40 10.72 -1.38
CA VAL A 98 17.98 10.62 -2.72
C VAL A 98 18.08 11.99 -3.40
N HIS A 99 17.08 12.85 -3.23
CA HIS A 99 17.12 14.22 -3.75
C HIS A 99 18.25 15.05 -3.11
N GLY A 100 18.42 14.95 -1.79
CA GLY A 100 19.51 15.61 -1.07
C GLY A 100 20.88 15.12 -1.50
N ASP A 101 21.06 13.81 -1.73
CA ASP A 101 22.29 13.23 -2.27
C ASP A 101 22.60 13.74 -3.68
N LEU A 102 21.58 13.80 -4.55
CA LEU A 102 21.73 14.33 -5.91
C LEU A 102 22.14 15.80 -5.88
N LEU A 103 21.50 16.64 -5.09
CA LEU A 103 21.89 18.04 -4.92
C LEU A 103 23.34 18.15 -4.41
N SER A 104 23.68 17.35 -3.41
CA SER A 104 25.04 17.35 -2.84
C SER A 104 26.10 16.93 -3.85
N SER A 105 25.77 15.99 -4.75
CA SER A 105 26.71 15.47 -5.77
C SER A 105 27.20 16.53 -6.78
N PHE A 106 26.47 17.63 -6.94
CA PHE A 106 26.91 18.74 -7.80
C PHE A 106 27.93 19.66 -7.12
N VAL A 107 28.04 19.58 -5.78
CA VAL A 107 28.95 20.48 -5.02
C VAL A 107 30.13 19.70 -4.44
N ARG A 108 29.89 18.43 -4.05
CA ARG A 108 30.90 17.57 -3.44
C ARG A 108 30.67 16.10 -3.82
N PRO A 109 31.70 15.24 -3.74
CA PRO A 109 31.50 13.81 -3.89
C PRO A 109 30.55 13.28 -2.84
N VAL A 110 29.58 12.43 -3.26
CA VAL A 110 28.68 11.65 -2.38
C VAL A 110 29.21 10.23 -2.34
N ASN A 111 29.71 9.80 -1.19
CA ASN A 111 30.38 8.51 -1.05
C ASN A 111 29.40 7.38 -0.72
N MET A 112 28.28 7.71 -0.07
CA MET A 112 27.24 6.74 0.29
C MET A 112 25.84 7.40 0.25
N PRO A 113 24.76 6.64 0.06
CA PRO A 113 23.41 7.15 0.17
C PRO A 113 23.17 7.82 1.53
N GLY A 114 22.54 9.00 1.52
CA GLY A 114 22.25 9.76 2.72
C GLY A 114 23.44 10.51 3.33
N ASP A 115 24.48 10.76 2.53
CA ASP A 115 25.59 11.66 2.92
C ASP A 115 25.11 13.12 2.83
N LEU A 116 24.08 13.44 3.62
CA LEU A 116 23.42 14.74 3.61
C LEU A 116 24.16 15.76 4.47
N PRO A 117 24.26 17.03 4.03
CA PRO A 117 24.66 18.12 4.91
C PRO A 117 23.72 18.21 6.12
N LYS A 118 24.25 18.51 7.29
CA LYS A 118 23.48 18.68 8.55
C LYS A 118 22.39 19.76 8.45
N SER A 119 22.54 20.68 7.49
CA SER A 119 21.57 21.75 7.21
C SER A 119 20.33 21.30 6.43
N THR A 120 20.27 20.05 5.93
CA THR A 120 19.08 19.57 5.22
C THR A 120 17.95 19.30 6.19
N ALA A 121 16.70 19.58 5.76
CA ALA A 121 15.52 19.37 6.58
C ALA A 121 15.40 17.91 7.08
N LEU A 122 15.72 16.94 6.23
CA LEU A 122 15.69 15.53 6.61
C LEU A 122 16.76 15.20 7.66
N ALA A 123 18.01 15.70 7.49
CA ALA A 123 19.09 15.44 8.44
C ALA A 123 18.86 16.11 9.80
N SER A 124 18.10 17.21 9.85
CA SER A 124 17.76 17.92 11.08
C SER A 124 16.53 17.34 11.80
N SER A 125 15.61 16.68 11.08
CA SER A 125 14.34 16.18 11.61
C SER A 125 14.32 14.68 11.90
N ALA A 126 15.14 13.88 11.20
CA ALA A 126 15.18 12.43 11.37
C ALA A 126 16.17 12.02 12.48
N SER A 127 15.81 10.98 13.24
CA SER A 127 16.76 10.39 14.18
C SER A 127 17.94 9.71 13.44
N PRO A 128 19.11 9.54 14.10
CA PRO A 128 20.23 8.82 13.50
C PRO A 128 19.88 7.41 13.05
N GLU A 129 19.01 6.72 13.79
CA GLU A 129 18.53 5.37 13.48
C GLU A 129 17.64 5.38 12.22
N ALA A 130 16.71 6.35 12.09
CA ALA A 130 15.87 6.49 10.92
C ALA A 130 16.70 6.81 9.66
N LEU A 131 17.71 7.67 9.77
CA LEU A 131 18.64 7.93 8.68
C LEU A 131 19.44 6.69 8.28
N LYS A 132 19.85 5.87 9.25
CA LYS A 132 20.53 4.61 8.99
C LYS A 132 19.60 3.65 8.23
N GLU A 133 18.37 3.47 8.68
CA GLU A 133 17.37 2.62 8.01
C GLU A 133 17.11 3.09 6.55
N LEU A 134 16.98 4.39 6.31
CA LEU A 134 16.81 4.95 4.96
C LEU A 134 18.02 4.71 4.05
N ARG A 135 19.23 4.79 4.60
CA ARG A 135 20.47 4.48 3.85
C ARG A 135 20.53 3.01 3.46
N GLU A 136 20.27 2.12 4.40
CA GLU A 136 20.23 0.68 4.17
C GLU A 136 19.21 0.32 3.11
N GLU A 137 18.00 0.88 3.19
CA GLU A 137 16.95 0.69 2.19
C GLU A 137 17.37 1.20 0.81
N SER A 138 18.01 2.37 0.73
CA SER A 138 18.55 2.93 -0.53
C SER A 138 19.61 2.01 -1.14
N MET A 139 20.50 1.46 -0.33
CA MET A 139 21.53 0.52 -0.78
C MET A 139 20.94 -0.78 -1.29
N LEU A 140 19.94 -1.34 -0.60
CA LEU A 140 19.24 -2.55 -1.01
C LEU A 140 18.55 -2.36 -2.37
N ARG A 141 17.92 -1.22 -2.61
CA ARG A 141 17.29 -0.90 -3.90
C ARG A 141 18.31 -0.80 -5.03
N LEU A 142 19.43 -0.14 -4.80
CA LEU A 142 20.52 -0.06 -5.78
C LEU A 142 21.10 -1.44 -6.08
N LYS A 143 21.30 -2.27 -5.06
CA LYS A 143 21.76 -3.66 -5.21
C LYS A 143 20.75 -4.47 -6.03
N ALA A 144 19.46 -4.41 -5.70
CA ALA A 144 18.41 -5.13 -6.41
C ALA A 144 18.32 -4.76 -7.91
N LEU A 145 18.63 -3.52 -8.26
CA LEU A 145 18.68 -3.07 -9.66
C LEU A 145 19.91 -3.61 -10.41
N ARG A 146 21.04 -3.76 -9.73
CA ARG A 146 22.28 -4.26 -10.33
C ARG A 146 22.32 -5.76 -10.48
N GLU A 147 21.78 -6.49 -9.49
CA GLU A 147 21.86 -7.95 -9.39
C GLU A 147 20.63 -8.65 -9.97
N LYS A 148 20.16 -8.21 -11.12
CA LYS A 148 19.10 -8.90 -11.84
C LYS A 148 19.60 -10.25 -12.39
N PRO A 149 18.79 -11.34 -12.31
CA PRO A 149 19.13 -12.57 -12.95
C PRO A 149 19.22 -12.40 -14.47
N PRO A 150 19.97 -13.25 -15.18
CA PRO A 150 19.98 -13.26 -16.64
C PRO A 150 18.57 -13.33 -17.23
N ALA A 151 18.37 -12.71 -18.39
CA ALA A 151 17.09 -12.76 -19.09
C ALA A 151 16.70 -14.24 -19.35
N ASN A 152 15.42 -14.53 -19.20
CA ASN A 152 14.84 -15.89 -19.35
C ASN A 152 15.32 -16.92 -18.32
N SER A 153 15.96 -16.52 -17.23
CA SER A 153 16.28 -17.44 -16.12
C SER A 153 15.00 -17.91 -15.43
N ILE A 154 14.93 -19.20 -15.16
CA ILE A 154 13.83 -19.84 -14.44
C ILE A 154 14.41 -20.52 -13.21
N PRO A 155 13.83 -20.34 -12.01
CA PRO A 155 14.23 -21.09 -10.82
C PRO A 155 14.11 -22.59 -11.06
N SER A 156 15.11 -23.38 -10.63
CA SER A 156 15.12 -24.84 -10.83
C SER A 156 13.90 -25.53 -10.22
N GLN A 157 13.32 -24.94 -9.16
CA GLN A 157 12.09 -25.40 -8.50
C GLN A 157 10.85 -25.31 -9.42
N PHE A 158 10.89 -24.51 -10.49
CA PHE A 158 9.77 -24.32 -11.42
C PHE A 158 9.85 -25.19 -12.68
N LEU A 159 10.90 -26.03 -12.82
CA LEU A 159 11.02 -26.94 -13.96
C LEU A 159 9.92 -28.01 -14.00
N ALA A 160 9.27 -28.29 -12.88
CA ALA A 160 8.20 -29.30 -12.76
C ALA A 160 6.89 -28.66 -12.22
N LEU A 161 6.52 -27.48 -12.69
CA LEU A 161 5.24 -26.89 -12.35
C LEU A 161 4.08 -27.63 -13.01
N ALA A 162 3.08 -28.02 -12.21
CA ALA A 162 1.88 -28.66 -12.76
C ALA A 162 1.11 -27.67 -13.65
N GLU A 163 0.50 -28.14 -14.74
CA GLU A 163 -0.25 -27.30 -15.70
C GLU A 163 -1.40 -26.51 -15.09
N ARG A 164 -1.99 -27.02 -13.99
CA ARG A 164 -3.03 -26.32 -13.21
C ARG A 164 -2.54 -25.01 -12.58
N ASN A 165 -1.24 -24.89 -12.32
CA ASN A 165 -0.63 -23.69 -11.73
C ASN A 165 -0.31 -22.70 -12.84
N LYS A 166 -1.24 -21.79 -13.13
CA LYS A 166 -1.08 -20.79 -14.19
C LYS A 166 0.01 -19.75 -13.90
N HIS A 167 0.29 -19.50 -12.63
CA HIS A 167 1.32 -18.57 -12.19
C HIS A 167 2.17 -19.18 -11.08
N ALA A 168 3.41 -18.74 -11.01
CA ALA A 168 4.33 -19.04 -9.92
C ALA A 168 5.07 -17.79 -9.49
N ILE A 169 5.37 -17.69 -8.20
CA ILE A 169 6.09 -16.56 -7.62
C ILE A 169 7.36 -17.09 -6.98
N ALA A 170 8.50 -16.51 -7.36
CA ALA A 170 9.76 -16.73 -6.66
C ALA A 170 10.14 -15.45 -5.89
N VAL A 171 10.48 -15.62 -4.62
CA VAL A 171 10.95 -14.53 -3.75
C VAL A 171 12.41 -14.78 -3.42
N ASP A 172 13.29 -13.89 -3.91
CA ASP A 172 14.71 -13.87 -3.59
C ASP A 172 14.98 -12.80 -2.54
N THR A 173 15.01 -13.21 -1.28
CA THR A 173 15.24 -12.32 -0.15
C THR A 173 16.66 -11.74 -0.13
N SER A 174 17.65 -12.44 -0.71
CA SER A 174 19.04 -12.00 -0.77
C SER A 174 19.24 -10.83 -1.75
N ARG A 175 18.41 -10.77 -2.79
CA ARG A 175 18.39 -9.71 -3.80
C ARG A 175 17.24 -8.73 -3.62
N SER A 176 16.38 -8.92 -2.60
CA SER A 176 15.18 -8.09 -2.38
C SER A 176 14.27 -8.03 -3.62
N ARG A 177 14.04 -9.19 -4.25
CA ARG A 177 13.25 -9.27 -5.49
C ARG A 177 12.17 -10.36 -5.41
N LEU A 178 11.03 -10.04 -6.02
CA LEU A 178 9.95 -10.96 -6.31
C LEU A 178 9.82 -11.08 -7.82
N TYR A 179 9.77 -12.30 -8.31
CA TYR A 179 9.61 -12.63 -9.72
C TYR A 179 8.28 -13.34 -9.92
N LEU A 180 7.49 -12.85 -10.86
CA LEU A 180 6.20 -13.45 -11.25
C LEU A 180 6.38 -14.16 -12.60
N PHE A 181 6.06 -15.44 -12.61
CA PHE A 181 6.12 -16.28 -13.80
C PHE A 181 4.73 -16.71 -14.23
N GLU A 182 4.51 -16.79 -15.54
CA GLU A 182 3.37 -17.42 -16.18
C GLU A 182 3.77 -18.84 -16.63
N ASN A 183 2.93 -19.82 -16.32
CA ASN A 183 3.07 -21.20 -16.76
C ASN A 183 2.06 -21.49 -17.88
N SER A 184 2.54 -21.73 -19.07
CA SER A 184 1.73 -21.97 -20.26
C SER A 184 2.21 -23.24 -21.00
N SER A 185 1.50 -23.62 -22.05
CA SER A 185 1.92 -24.73 -22.97
C SER A 185 3.29 -24.49 -23.60
N ASN A 186 3.72 -23.22 -23.69
CA ASN A 186 5.03 -22.84 -24.23
C ASN A 186 6.14 -22.83 -23.16
N GLY A 187 5.84 -23.31 -21.97
CA GLY A 187 6.75 -23.33 -20.81
C GLY A 187 6.53 -22.17 -19.84
N VAL A 188 7.45 -22.06 -18.89
CA VAL A 188 7.43 -21.05 -17.82
C VAL A 188 8.16 -19.79 -18.29
N LYS A 189 7.52 -18.64 -18.20
CA LYS A 189 8.05 -17.34 -18.65
C LYS A 189 7.97 -16.29 -17.54
N LEU A 190 9.04 -15.54 -17.33
CA LEU A 190 9.03 -14.37 -16.45
C LEU A 190 8.17 -13.26 -17.07
N ILE A 191 7.13 -12.82 -16.38
CA ILE A 191 6.22 -11.76 -16.84
C ILE A 191 6.38 -10.46 -16.07
N ALA A 192 6.85 -10.49 -14.82
CA ALA A 192 7.11 -9.28 -14.04
C ALA A 192 8.13 -9.53 -12.93
N ASP A 193 8.84 -8.49 -12.52
CA ASP A 193 9.71 -8.49 -11.36
C ASP A 193 9.49 -7.21 -10.52
N TYR A 194 9.54 -7.37 -9.20
CA TYR A 194 9.27 -6.30 -8.26
C TYR A 194 10.37 -6.22 -7.19
N TYR A 195 10.68 -5.00 -6.75
CA TYR A 195 11.42 -4.83 -5.51
C TYR A 195 10.51 -5.19 -4.32
N ILE A 196 11.08 -5.88 -3.34
CA ILE A 196 10.43 -6.19 -2.08
C ILE A 196 11.35 -5.84 -0.91
N SER A 197 10.79 -5.42 0.21
CA SER A 197 11.49 -5.38 1.49
C SER A 197 11.30 -6.70 2.23
N VAL A 198 12.30 -7.08 3.00
CA VAL A 198 12.23 -8.22 3.93
C VAL A 198 11.90 -7.73 5.34
N GLY A 199 11.55 -8.65 6.21
CA GLY A 199 11.29 -8.33 7.62
C GLY A 199 12.48 -7.60 8.27
N LYS A 200 12.22 -6.68 9.20
CA LYS A 200 13.24 -5.83 9.83
C LYS A 200 14.37 -6.65 10.48
N LEU A 201 14.04 -7.83 11.03
CA LEU A 201 15.02 -8.74 11.63
C LEU A 201 15.49 -9.85 10.67
N GLY A 202 15.29 -9.67 9.35
CA GLY A 202 15.79 -10.56 8.32
C GLY A 202 14.82 -11.68 7.95
N VAL A 203 15.36 -12.87 7.70
CA VAL A 203 14.64 -14.07 7.27
C VAL A 203 14.53 -15.11 8.39
N GLU A 204 14.00 -16.30 8.08
CA GLU A 204 13.81 -17.42 9.01
C GLU A 204 12.81 -17.10 10.13
N LYS A 205 11.60 -16.76 9.72
CA LYS A 205 10.47 -16.53 10.62
C LYS A 205 10.15 -17.79 11.42
N SER A 206 10.11 -17.65 12.76
CA SER A 206 9.80 -18.74 13.68
C SER A 206 8.52 -18.52 14.48
N LEU A 207 8.14 -17.25 14.73
CA LEU A 207 6.98 -16.87 15.52
C LEU A 207 6.19 -15.74 14.83
N GLU A 208 4.90 -15.67 15.11
CA GLU A 208 4.10 -14.52 14.68
C GLU A 208 4.58 -13.25 15.40
N GLY A 209 4.73 -12.15 14.63
CA GLY A 209 5.20 -10.88 15.19
C GLY A 209 6.73 -10.74 15.35
N ASP A 210 7.54 -11.74 15.00
CA ASP A 210 9.01 -11.71 15.11
C ASP A 210 9.71 -10.79 14.09
N GLN A 211 8.97 -10.05 13.30
CA GLN A 211 9.47 -9.11 12.28
C GLN A 211 10.43 -9.75 11.26
N ARG A 212 10.30 -11.05 11.01
CA ARG A 212 11.08 -11.81 10.05
C ARG A 212 10.24 -12.25 8.87
N THR A 213 10.89 -12.43 7.72
CA THR A 213 10.26 -13.00 6.52
C THR A 213 10.38 -14.52 6.57
N PRO A 214 9.28 -15.26 6.39
CA PRO A 214 9.33 -16.71 6.36
C PRO A 214 10.05 -17.20 5.10
N LEU A 215 10.77 -18.32 5.21
CA LEU A 215 11.32 -19.09 4.08
C LEU A 215 10.50 -20.35 3.90
N GLY A 216 10.31 -20.77 2.65
CA GLY A 216 9.61 -22.01 2.35
C GLY A 216 8.82 -21.96 1.05
N VAL A 217 8.08 -23.04 0.80
CA VAL A 217 7.16 -23.17 -0.33
C VAL A 217 5.73 -22.94 0.19
N TYR A 218 5.02 -22.03 -0.43
CA TYR A 218 3.66 -21.62 -0.05
C TYR A 218 2.73 -21.74 -1.23
N TYR A 219 1.45 -22.00 -0.95
CA TYR A 219 0.41 -22.06 -1.96
C TYR A 219 -0.61 -20.97 -1.71
N VAL A 220 -1.06 -20.30 -2.78
CA VAL A 220 -2.17 -19.36 -2.69
C VAL A 220 -3.46 -20.14 -2.57
N THR A 221 -4.08 -20.15 -1.39
CA THR A 221 -5.31 -20.91 -1.11
C THR A 221 -6.58 -20.07 -1.27
N GLY A 222 -6.45 -18.77 -1.37
CA GLY A 222 -7.58 -17.85 -1.52
C GLY A 222 -7.16 -16.40 -1.71
N SER A 223 -8.10 -15.56 -2.05
CA SER A 223 -7.93 -14.11 -2.12
C SER A 223 -9.00 -13.42 -1.31
N LEU A 224 -8.60 -12.43 -0.53
CA LEU A 224 -9.52 -11.55 0.19
C LEU A 224 -9.75 -10.29 -0.66
N ARG A 225 -11.01 -9.87 -0.74
CA ARG A 225 -11.29 -8.58 -1.36
C ARG A 225 -10.73 -7.48 -0.46
N PRO A 226 -10.09 -6.45 -1.02
CA PRO A 226 -9.65 -5.31 -0.23
C PRO A 226 -10.85 -4.67 0.46
N THR A 227 -10.81 -4.57 1.77
CA THR A 227 -11.81 -3.88 2.61
C THR A 227 -11.67 -2.37 2.49
#